data_16d8e522cb13f976e89cae8e0084e3c4
#
_entry.id   16d8e522cb13f976e89cae8e0084e3c4
#
_cell.length_a   1.000
_cell.length_b   1.000
_cell.length_c   1.000
_cell.angle_alpha   90.00
_cell.angle_beta   90.00
_cell.angle_gamma   90.00
#
_symmetry.space_group_name_H-M   'P 1'
#
loop_
_entity.id
_entity.type
_entity.pdbx_description
1 polymer ?
#
loop_
_entity_poly.entity_id
_entity_poly.type
_entity_poly.pdbx_seq_one_letter_code
_entity_poly.pdbx_strand_id
1 'polypeptide(L)'
;MYKVEEIAEKILWIDKQKKHLFKADDDSCFRLMNYLFMLSIRWFAKTKTYLVKDTFLCHEHGAYLANIYEIYYELENNRTNIYTDKETEKFINRFYYDMDDSTHEEVEEIAKLDPAYACVYKTKADEYKEMNTQKFEPYYPILYGHTIIAMEEEIEDEN
;
A
#
# COMPACT_ATOMS: atom_id res chain seq x y z
N MET A 1 11.88 0.79 10.87
CA MET A 1 10.42 0.83 10.78
C MET A 1 9.95 2.28 10.75
N TYR A 2 9.02 2.56 9.86
CA TYR A 2 8.55 3.92 9.61
C TYR A 2 7.14 4.11 10.19
N LYS A 3 6.75 5.38 10.38
CA LYS A 3 5.35 5.71 10.62
C LYS A 3 4.61 5.58 9.28
N VAL A 4 3.38 5.11 9.31
CA VAL A 4 2.61 4.95 8.08
C VAL A 4 2.43 6.29 7.34
N GLU A 5 2.33 7.40 8.06
CA GLU A 5 2.24 8.74 7.49
C GLU A 5 3.49 9.09 6.67
N GLU A 6 4.66 8.66 7.13
CA GLU A 6 5.92 8.89 6.41
C GLU A 6 5.96 8.15 5.08
N ILE A 7 5.52 6.90 5.07
CA ILE A 7 5.44 6.12 3.83
C ILE A 7 4.39 6.70 2.89
N ALA A 8 3.26 7.14 3.43
CA ALA A 8 2.21 7.81 2.65
C ALA A 8 2.75 9.07 1.97
N GLU A 9 3.48 9.91 2.71
CA GLU A 9 4.10 11.11 2.14
C GLU A 9 5.10 10.77 1.03
N LYS A 10 5.91 9.73 1.23
CA LYS A 10 6.87 9.29 0.21
C LYS A 10 6.16 8.83 -1.07
N ILE A 11 5.08 8.08 -0.96
CA ILE A 11 4.30 7.65 -2.12
C ILE A 11 3.76 8.87 -2.89
N LEU A 12 3.20 9.83 -2.18
CA LEU A 12 2.65 11.04 -2.79
C LEU A 12 3.74 11.91 -3.42
N TRP A 13 4.92 11.97 -2.82
CA TRP A 13 6.07 12.65 -3.42
C TRP A 13 6.49 11.98 -4.73
N ILE A 14 6.59 10.65 -4.73
CA ILE A 14 6.93 9.89 -5.94
C ILE A 14 5.87 10.14 -7.03
N ASP A 15 4.60 10.10 -6.67
CA ASP A 15 3.49 10.36 -7.59
C ASP A 15 3.58 11.74 -8.24
N LYS A 16 3.97 12.76 -7.48
CA LYS A 16 4.18 14.11 -7.99
C LYS A 16 5.26 14.15 -9.08
N GLN A 17 6.31 13.34 -8.91
CA GLN A 17 7.42 13.27 -9.86
C GLN A 17 7.10 12.40 -11.09
N LYS A 18 6.07 11.58 -11.01
CA LYS A 18 5.72 10.59 -12.03
C LYS A 18 4.38 10.92 -12.70
N LYS A 19 3.35 10.13 -12.46
CA LYS A 19 2.08 10.23 -13.20
C LYS A 19 1.04 11.15 -12.57
N HIS A 20 1.24 11.57 -11.34
CA HIS A 20 0.29 12.43 -10.63
C HIS A 20 -1.13 11.85 -10.56
N LEU A 21 -1.20 10.58 -10.13
CA LEU A 21 -2.45 9.82 -10.06
C LEU A 21 -3.34 10.22 -8.90
N PHE A 22 -2.73 10.65 -7.78
CA PHE A 22 -3.46 10.95 -6.55
C PHE A 22 -3.99 12.37 -6.59
N LYS A 23 -5.30 12.51 -6.46
CA LYS A 23 -6.01 13.79 -6.46
C LYS A 23 -6.61 14.05 -5.08
N ALA A 24 -7.17 15.23 -4.88
CA ALA A 24 -7.86 15.60 -3.64
C ALA A 24 -9.29 15.06 -3.64
N ASP A 25 -9.44 13.73 -3.62
CA ASP A 25 -10.72 13.04 -3.61
C ASP A 25 -10.65 11.74 -2.82
N ASP A 26 -11.82 11.19 -2.51
CA ASP A 26 -11.92 9.95 -1.72
C ASP A 26 -11.36 8.74 -2.45
N ASP A 27 -11.56 8.64 -3.75
CA ASP A 27 -11.04 7.51 -4.53
C ASP A 27 -9.52 7.44 -4.43
N SER A 28 -8.85 8.58 -4.52
CA SER A 28 -7.39 8.65 -4.36
C SER A 28 -6.96 8.33 -2.93
N CYS A 29 -7.74 8.76 -1.94
CA CYS A 29 -7.46 8.44 -0.54
C CYS A 29 -7.51 6.93 -0.30
N PHE A 30 -8.55 6.25 -0.80
CA PHE A 30 -8.65 4.79 -0.68
C PHE A 30 -7.56 4.08 -1.49
N ARG A 31 -7.20 4.61 -2.65
CA ARG A 31 -6.06 4.07 -3.41
C ARG A 31 -4.78 4.11 -2.58
N LEU A 32 -4.54 5.22 -1.88
CA LEU A 32 -3.35 5.34 -1.03
C LEU A 32 -3.37 4.34 0.12
N MET A 33 -4.50 4.18 0.79
CA MET A 33 -4.63 3.22 1.89
C MET A 33 -4.42 1.78 1.39
N ASN A 34 -4.95 1.44 0.23
CA ASN A 34 -4.71 0.14 -0.39
C ASN A 34 -3.25 -0.05 -0.81
N TYR A 35 -2.58 1.00 -1.29
CA TYR A 35 -1.15 0.98 -1.57
C TYR A 35 -0.35 0.67 -0.31
N LEU A 36 -0.66 1.37 0.77
CA LEU A 36 0.04 1.18 2.05
C LEU A 36 -0.11 -0.25 2.56
N PHE A 37 -1.31 -0.80 2.45
CA PHE A 37 -1.58 -2.19 2.84
C PHE A 37 -0.77 -3.18 2.01
N MET A 38 -0.87 -3.11 0.69
CA MET A 38 -0.17 -4.03 -0.21
C MET A 38 1.34 -3.88 -0.12
N LEU A 39 1.82 -2.65 -0.04
CA LEU A 39 3.26 -2.37 0.11
C LEU A 39 3.81 -2.99 1.38
N SER A 40 3.08 -2.85 2.50
CA SER A 40 3.49 -3.42 3.79
C SER A 40 3.56 -4.94 3.74
N ILE A 41 2.58 -5.57 3.11
CA ILE A 41 2.55 -7.03 2.95
C ILE A 41 3.69 -7.51 2.05
N ARG A 42 3.92 -6.86 0.92
CA ARG A 42 5.00 -7.23 0.00
C ARG A 42 6.36 -7.02 0.63
N TRP A 43 6.53 -5.95 1.39
CA TRP A 43 7.76 -5.71 2.15
C TRP A 43 8.04 -6.86 3.13
N PHE A 44 7.02 -7.28 3.89
CA PHE A 44 7.14 -8.40 4.81
C PHE A 44 7.45 -9.70 4.07
N ALA A 45 6.77 -9.95 2.95
CA ALA A 45 7.02 -11.14 2.14
C ALA A 45 8.47 -11.24 1.68
N LYS A 46 9.09 -10.09 1.37
CA LYS A 46 10.48 -10.05 0.92
C LYS A 46 11.49 -10.08 2.06
N THR A 47 11.27 -9.28 3.10
CA THR A 47 12.30 -9.02 4.12
C THR A 47 12.05 -9.73 5.44
N LYS A 48 10.83 -10.19 5.68
CA LYS A 48 10.34 -10.75 6.96
C LYS A 48 10.44 -9.75 8.10
N THR A 49 10.45 -8.46 7.78
CA THR A 49 10.40 -7.36 8.74
C THR A 49 9.21 -6.47 8.44
N TYR A 50 8.83 -5.62 9.39
CA TYR A 50 7.70 -4.70 9.21
C TYR A 50 8.17 -3.37 8.66
N LEU A 51 7.51 -2.91 7.60
CA LEU A 51 7.73 -1.56 7.08
C LEU A 51 7.10 -0.52 8.01
N VAL A 52 5.87 -0.80 8.45
CA VAL A 52 5.11 0.02 9.38
C VAL A 52 4.46 -0.86 10.45
N LYS A 53 4.08 -0.27 11.59
CA LYS A 53 3.46 -1.01 12.71
C LYS A 53 1.94 -0.99 12.70
N ASP A 54 1.34 -0.13 11.91
CA ASP A 54 -0.09 0.13 11.99
C ASP A 54 -0.91 -1.10 11.63
N THR A 55 -2.04 -1.28 12.32
CA THR A 55 -3.00 -2.32 12.01
C THR A 55 -4.02 -1.76 11.03
N PHE A 56 -4.18 -2.45 9.90
CA PHE A 56 -5.14 -2.05 8.88
C PHE A 56 -6.53 -2.58 9.23
N LEU A 57 -7.53 -1.76 8.97
CA LEU A 57 -8.93 -2.12 9.16
C LEU A 57 -9.58 -2.44 7.81
N CYS A 58 -10.69 -3.17 7.85
CA CYS A 58 -11.47 -3.48 6.65
C CYS A 58 -12.46 -2.37 6.35
N HIS A 59 -12.63 -2.08 5.07
CA HIS A 59 -13.63 -1.16 4.56
C HIS A 59 -14.21 -1.72 3.26
N GLU A 60 -15.40 -1.25 2.87
CA GLU A 60 -16.03 -1.61 1.59
C GLU A 60 -15.07 -1.42 0.40
N HIS A 61 -14.22 -0.41 0.47
CA HIS A 61 -13.25 -0.08 -0.58
C HIS A 61 -11.83 -0.60 -0.31
N GLY A 62 -11.69 -1.60 0.55
CA GLY A 62 -10.41 -2.25 0.81
C GLY A 62 -9.85 -1.94 2.18
N ALA A 63 -8.56 -1.64 2.25
CA ALA A 63 -7.89 -1.32 3.49
C ALA A 63 -8.20 0.09 3.96
N TYR A 64 -8.29 0.28 5.27
CA TYR A 64 -8.61 1.55 5.89
C TYR A 64 -7.68 1.84 7.06
N LEU A 65 -7.23 3.09 7.14
CA LEU A 65 -6.45 3.63 8.25
C LEU A 65 -7.06 4.98 8.62
N ALA A 66 -7.63 5.09 9.81
CA ALA A 66 -8.30 6.33 10.25
C ALA A 66 -7.37 7.55 10.20
N ASN A 67 -6.12 7.37 10.64
CA ASN A 67 -5.13 8.45 10.65
C ASN A 67 -4.80 8.97 9.24
N ILE A 68 -4.73 8.08 8.25
CA ILE A 68 -4.49 8.49 6.86
C ILE A 68 -5.74 9.15 6.28
N TYR A 69 -6.91 8.58 6.53
CA TYR A 69 -8.17 9.14 6.03
C TYR A 69 -8.37 10.58 6.51
N GLU A 70 -8.04 10.84 7.78
CA GLU A 70 -8.19 12.17 8.39
C GLU A 70 -7.25 13.22 7.81
N ILE A 71 -6.01 12.84 7.44
CA ILE A 71 -4.98 13.80 7.03
C ILE A 71 -4.69 13.76 5.54
N TYR A 72 -5.42 12.95 4.77
CA TYR A 72 -5.10 12.73 3.35
C TYR A 72 -5.00 14.03 2.55
N TYR A 73 -5.95 14.94 2.72
CA TYR A 73 -5.97 16.18 1.92
C TYR A 73 -4.76 17.07 2.22
N GLU A 74 -4.30 17.06 3.47
CA GLU A 74 -3.09 17.78 3.85
C GLU A 74 -1.85 17.14 3.24
N LEU A 75 -1.77 15.81 3.29
CA LEU A 75 -0.65 15.07 2.70
C LEU A 75 -0.59 15.29 1.18
N GLU A 76 -1.74 15.19 0.51
CA GLU A 76 -1.84 15.40 -0.93
C GLU A 76 -1.42 16.82 -1.32
N ASN A 77 -1.84 17.82 -0.57
CA ASN A 77 -1.52 19.21 -0.84
C ASN A 77 -0.03 19.53 -0.64
N ASN A 78 0.60 18.95 0.37
CA ASN A 78 1.99 19.28 0.73
C ASN A 78 3.05 18.44 0.02
N ARG A 79 2.82 17.14 -0.15
CA ARG A 79 3.69 16.19 -0.85
C ARG A 79 5.18 16.36 -0.55
N THR A 80 5.53 16.30 0.73
CA THR A 80 6.90 16.50 1.19
C THR A 80 7.76 15.26 0.92
N ASN A 81 9.02 15.47 0.48
CA ASN A 81 9.96 14.37 0.31
C ASN A 81 10.57 13.96 1.65
N ILE A 82 10.03 12.90 2.23
CA ILE A 82 10.50 12.36 3.51
C ILE A 82 11.71 11.47 3.25
N TYR A 83 12.69 11.55 4.15
CA TYR A 83 13.85 10.67 4.08
C TYR A 83 13.45 9.23 4.34
N THR A 84 13.90 8.35 3.46
CA THR A 84 13.87 6.89 3.66
C THR A 84 15.23 6.35 3.25
N ASP A 85 15.63 5.20 3.81
CA ASP A 85 16.86 4.56 3.37
C ASP A 85 16.74 4.10 1.92
N LYS A 86 17.90 3.84 1.28
CA LYS A 86 17.95 3.52 -0.15
C LYS A 86 17.14 2.28 -0.51
N GLU A 87 17.20 1.25 0.31
CA GLU A 87 16.49 0.00 0.05
C GLU A 87 14.98 0.20 0.10
N THR A 88 14.51 0.92 1.12
CA THR A 88 13.09 1.24 1.27
C THR A 88 12.60 2.11 0.10
N GLU A 89 13.35 3.15 -0.23
CA GLU A 89 12.97 4.04 -1.34
C GLU A 89 12.90 3.29 -2.66
N LYS A 90 13.87 2.43 -2.93
CA LYS A 90 13.89 1.61 -4.14
C LYS A 90 12.67 0.69 -4.21
N PHE A 91 12.31 0.08 -3.09
CA PHE A 91 11.15 -0.81 -3.01
C PHE A 91 9.85 -0.05 -3.24
N ILE A 92 9.69 1.13 -2.63
CA ILE A 92 8.50 1.96 -2.82
C ILE A 92 8.37 2.41 -4.27
N ASN A 93 9.47 2.81 -4.90
CA ASN A 93 9.47 3.19 -6.32
C ASN A 93 9.03 2.04 -7.22
N ARG A 94 9.54 0.84 -6.97
CA ARG A 94 9.16 -0.35 -7.75
C ARG A 94 7.69 -0.70 -7.56
N PHE A 95 7.20 -0.60 -6.34
CA PHE A 95 5.80 -0.82 -6.06
C PHE A 95 4.90 0.19 -6.79
N TYR A 96 5.26 1.48 -6.71
CA TYR A 96 4.53 2.53 -7.41
C TYR A 96 4.47 2.23 -8.91
N TYR A 97 5.59 1.90 -9.50
CA TYR A 97 5.69 1.59 -10.91
C TYR A 97 4.83 0.37 -11.31
N ASP A 98 4.81 -0.66 -10.47
CA ASP A 98 4.00 -1.86 -10.70
C ASP A 98 2.51 -1.54 -10.70
N MET A 99 2.09 -0.55 -9.93
CA MET A 99 0.68 -0.22 -9.72
C MET A 99 0.16 0.96 -10.54
N ASP A 100 1.04 1.73 -11.16
CA ASP A 100 0.66 3.02 -11.74
C ASP A 100 -0.25 2.93 -12.96
N ASP A 101 -0.29 1.81 -13.65
CA ASP A 101 -1.19 1.60 -14.80
C ASP A 101 -2.57 1.06 -14.39
N SER A 102 -2.75 0.70 -13.13
CA SER A 102 -4.01 0.17 -12.63
C SER A 102 -4.98 1.30 -12.28
N THR A 103 -6.27 1.08 -12.55
CA THR A 103 -7.32 2.00 -12.12
C THR A 103 -7.52 1.93 -10.60
N HIS A 104 -8.23 2.90 -10.02
CA HIS A 104 -8.59 2.85 -8.60
C HIS A 104 -9.34 1.55 -8.27
N GLU A 105 -10.25 1.14 -9.14
CA GLU A 105 -11.04 -0.08 -8.95
C GLU A 105 -10.18 -1.34 -9.00
N GLU A 106 -9.23 -1.40 -9.94
CA GLU A 106 -8.30 -2.53 -10.04
C GLU A 106 -7.41 -2.63 -8.80
N VAL A 107 -6.90 -1.51 -8.31
CA VAL A 107 -6.09 -1.47 -7.08
C VAL A 107 -6.92 -2.00 -5.89
N GLU A 108 -8.17 -1.55 -5.77
CA GLU A 108 -9.07 -2.00 -4.73
C GLU A 108 -9.29 -3.52 -4.80
N GLU A 109 -9.55 -4.05 -6.00
CA GLU A 109 -9.77 -5.48 -6.19
C GLU A 109 -8.54 -6.31 -5.81
N ILE A 110 -7.36 -5.85 -6.22
CA ILE A 110 -6.10 -6.54 -5.88
C ILE A 110 -5.91 -6.59 -4.35
N ALA A 111 -6.13 -5.47 -3.67
CA ALA A 111 -6.00 -5.42 -2.21
C ALA A 111 -6.98 -6.37 -1.52
N LYS A 112 -8.21 -6.47 -2.03
CA LYS A 112 -9.26 -7.33 -1.45
C LYS A 112 -9.00 -8.82 -1.63
N LEU A 113 -8.11 -9.20 -2.53
CA LEU A 113 -7.73 -10.60 -2.72
C LEU A 113 -6.85 -11.13 -1.59
N ASP A 114 -6.21 -10.25 -0.83
CA ASP A 114 -5.38 -10.68 0.28
C ASP A 114 -6.23 -11.43 1.32
N PRO A 115 -5.76 -12.59 1.82
CA PRO A 115 -6.54 -13.37 2.78
C PRO A 115 -6.83 -12.63 4.09
N ALA A 116 -5.97 -11.68 4.49
CA ALA A 116 -6.25 -10.90 5.71
C ALA A 116 -7.50 -10.03 5.54
N TYR A 117 -7.80 -9.58 4.33
CA TYR A 117 -9.04 -8.89 4.02
C TYR A 117 -10.18 -9.89 3.76
N ALA A 118 -9.96 -10.83 2.85
CA ALA A 118 -10.99 -11.74 2.38
C ALA A 118 -11.59 -12.61 3.48
N CYS A 119 -10.79 -12.98 4.50
CA CYS A 119 -11.27 -13.78 5.62
C CYS A 119 -12.09 -13.01 6.63
N VAL A 120 -12.00 -11.69 6.66
CA VAL A 120 -12.69 -10.84 7.64
C VAL A 120 -13.90 -10.14 7.03
N TYR A 121 -13.73 -9.50 5.89
CA TYR A 121 -14.81 -8.70 5.29
C TYR A 121 -15.75 -9.58 4.48
N LYS A 122 -16.93 -9.87 5.03
CA LYS A 122 -17.97 -10.69 4.38
C LYS A 122 -19.21 -9.87 4.07
N THR A 123 -19.57 -8.94 4.96
CA THR A 123 -20.71 -8.07 4.81
C THR A 123 -20.38 -6.69 5.36
N LYS A 124 -21.26 -5.73 5.16
CA LYS A 124 -21.09 -4.37 5.65
C LYS A 124 -20.94 -4.29 7.18
N ALA A 125 -21.44 -5.30 7.90
CA ALA A 125 -21.27 -5.39 9.34
C ALA A 125 -19.82 -5.58 9.76
N ASP A 126 -18.96 -6.00 8.85
CA ASP A 126 -17.52 -6.23 9.11
C ASP A 126 -16.68 -4.98 8.90
N GLU A 127 -17.28 -3.88 8.50
CA GLU A 127 -16.58 -2.61 8.27
C GLU A 127 -15.85 -2.15 9.52
N TYR A 128 -14.60 -1.75 9.37
CA TYR A 128 -13.68 -1.31 10.42
C TYR A 128 -13.18 -2.41 11.36
N LYS A 129 -13.46 -3.68 11.08
CA LYS A 129 -12.81 -4.77 11.81
C LYS A 129 -11.32 -4.82 11.43
N GLU A 130 -10.51 -5.21 12.41
CA GLU A 130 -9.07 -5.35 12.19
C GLU A 130 -8.75 -6.52 11.27
N MET A 131 -7.83 -6.30 10.32
CA MET A 131 -7.27 -7.38 9.53
C MET A 131 -6.15 -8.06 10.32
N ASN A 132 -6.17 -9.39 10.37
CA ASN A 132 -5.13 -10.15 11.05
C ASN A 132 -4.09 -10.60 10.03
N THR A 133 -3.15 -9.71 9.70
CA THR A 133 -2.07 -10.04 8.76
C THR A 133 -1.12 -11.06 9.35
N GLN A 134 -0.91 -11.06 10.67
CA GLN A 134 0.02 -11.98 11.35
C GLN A 134 -0.34 -13.44 11.11
N LYS A 135 -1.62 -13.77 11.03
CA LYS A 135 -2.09 -15.11 10.74
C LYS A 135 -1.56 -15.64 9.39
N PHE A 136 -1.38 -14.75 8.43
CA PHE A 136 -1.00 -15.10 7.06
C PHE A 136 0.47 -14.86 6.75
N GLU A 137 1.23 -14.23 7.66
CA GLU A 137 2.65 -13.94 7.46
C GLU A 137 3.48 -15.13 7.00
N PRO A 138 3.31 -16.36 7.55
CA PRO A 138 4.08 -17.50 7.09
C PRO A 138 3.87 -17.85 5.61
N TYR A 139 2.75 -17.43 5.05
CA TYR A 139 2.38 -17.75 3.66
C TYR A 139 2.71 -16.63 2.67
N TYR A 140 2.96 -15.41 3.15
CA TYR A 140 3.19 -14.26 2.28
C TYR A 140 4.38 -14.42 1.33
N PRO A 141 5.51 -15.00 1.72
CA PRO A 141 6.61 -15.21 0.77
C PRO A 141 6.20 -16.08 -0.42
N ILE A 142 5.32 -17.06 -0.22
CA ILE A 142 4.81 -17.90 -1.29
C ILE A 142 3.75 -17.17 -2.11
N LEU A 143 2.80 -16.51 -1.43
CA LEU A 143 1.70 -15.80 -2.09
C LEU A 143 2.19 -14.66 -2.99
N TYR A 144 3.22 -13.94 -2.58
CA TYR A 144 3.67 -12.74 -3.26
C TYR A 144 5.06 -12.84 -3.89
N GLY A 145 5.70 -14.02 -3.80
CA GLY A 145 7.06 -14.19 -4.35
C GLY A 145 7.18 -13.83 -5.83
N HIS A 146 6.29 -14.35 -6.66
CA HIS A 146 6.29 -14.04 -8.09
C HIS A 146 5.98 -12.57 -8.38
N THR A 147 5.04 -12.00 -7.64
CA THR A 147 4.67 -10.58 -7.77
C THR A 147 5.87 -9.67 -7.48
N ILE A 148 6.62 -9.99 -6.43
CA ILE A 148 7.81 -9.21 -6.03
C ILE A 148 8.90 -9.33 -7.09
N ILE A 149 9.16 -10.53 -7.60
CA ILE A 149 10.16 -10.75 -8.66
C ILE A 149 9.79 -9.94 -9.90
N ALA A 150 8.54 -10.03 -10.35
CA ALA A 150 8.08 -9.28 -11.51
C ALA A 150 8.20 -7.77 -11.30
N MET A 151 7.84 -7.29 -10.12
CA MET A 151 7.95 -5.88 -9.74
C MET A 151 9.40 -5.39 -9.81
N GLU A 152 10.35 -6.19 -9.35
CA GLU A 152 11.77 -5.85 -9.37
C GLU A 152 12.37 -5.89 -10.76
N GLU A 153 11.95 -6.83 -11.59
CA GLU A 153 12.41 -6.96 -12.98
C GLU A 153 11.95 -5.80 -13.85
N GLU A 154 10.72 -5.32 -13.71
CA GLU A 154 10.17 -4.21 -14.48
C GLU A 154 11.03 -2.95 -14.38
N ILE A 155 11.52 -2.62 -13.19
CA ILE A 155 12.37 -1.43 -13.00
C ILE A 155 13.76 -1.63 -13.58
N GLU A 156 14.31 -2.84 -13.53
CA GLU A 156 15.61 -3.13 -14.11
C GLU A 156 15.57 -3.01 -15.62
N ASP A 157 14.47 -3.41 -16.25
CA ASP A 157 14.29 -3.32 -17.70
C ASP A 157 14.16 -1.87 -18.20
N GLU A 158 13.70 -0.95 -17.35
CA GLU A 158 13.57 0.48 -17.69
C GLU A 158 14.87 1.27 -17.53
N ASN A 159 15.77 0.79 -16.73
CA ASN A 159 17.04 1.46 -16.49
C ASN A 159 18.10 0.96 -17.45
#